data_79b01cd4ede40a22f72532252062aa25
#
_entry.id   79b01cd4ede40a22f72532252062aa25
#
_cell.length_a   1.000
_cell.length_b   1.000
_cell.length_c   1.000
_cell.angle_alpha   90.00
_cell.angle_beta   90.00
_cell.angle_gamma   90.00
#
_symmetry.space_group_name_H-M   'P 1'
#
loop_
_entity.id
_entity.type
_entity.pdbx_description
1 polymer ?
#
loop_
_entity_poly.entity_id
_entity_poly.type
_entity_poly.pdbx_seq_one_letter_code
_entity_poly.pdbx_strand_id
1 'polypeptide(L)'
;MKGIKRWMQAAVLAALTTGATGLAGATELKHWPPEAAAKLNALIASNANKGAYAVFDMDNTSYRYDLEESLLPFLEMKGVLTRDKLDPSLKLLPFKDTPEFKESLNSYYYRMCEVDDLVCYPWVAQVFSGLTLKELKGYVDELMAYNKPIPIKYYSEGKVVEGTVNPPKIYSGMQELYNKLQENGIEVYVMTAASEELVRMVVADPKYGYNAKPQNVIGVNLLLKDNKTGELTTSRLQIKKGKYDQARNLDLTLTPYLMNPMTWYEGKMGTILGWIDQWKKPILVGGDTPISDGYMLLNGVDVEKGGMRVWVNRKAKYMPQMQKWWEESAKRQQALGQAVTADKNWVVVKPEEIQ
;
A
#
# COMPACT_ATOMS: atom_id res chain seq x y z
N MET A 1 5.44 -59.25 41.22
CA MET A 1 5.53 -60.30 40.18
C MET A 1 4.82 -59.84 38.92
N LYS A 2 5.60 -59.50 37.95
CA LYS A 2 5.56 -59.71 36.51
C LYS A 2 4.13 -59.71 35.87
N GLY A 3 3.81 -58.65 35.16
CA GLY A 3 2.70 -58.56 34.19
C GLY A 3 3.18 -57.88 32.92
N ILE A 4 3.13 -58.59 31.85
CA ILE A 4 3.67 -58.37 30.52
C ILE A 4 2.83 -57.30 29.78
N LYS A 5 3.48 -56.24 29.26
CA LYS A 5 2.90 -55.29 28.33
C LYS A 5 2.75 -55.89 26.93
N ARG A 6 1.51 -55.96 26.41
CA ARG A 6 1.24 -56.22 25.00
C ARG A 6 1.16 -54.90 24.25
N TRP A 7 2.00 -54.74 23.25
CA TRP A 7 1.95 -53.68 22.26
C TRP A 7 0.92 -54.05 21.20
N MET A 8 -0.09 -53.20 21.00
CA MET A 8 -0.92 -53.24 19.80
C MET A 8 -0.38 -52.18 18.84
N GLN A 9 0.09 -52.67 17.71
CA GLN A 9 0.38 -51.82 16.54
C GLN A 9 -0.95 -51.51 15.84
N ALA A 10 -1.33 -50.25 15.84
CA ALA A 10 -2.40 -49.77 14.99
C ALA A 10 -1.79 -49.36 13.64
N ALA A 11 -2.11 -50.07 12.59
CA ALA A 11 -1.81 -49.70 11.21
C ALA A 11 -2.72 -48.55 10.82
N VAL A 12 -2.14 -47.39 10.60
CA VAL A 12 -2.84 -46.24 10.00
C VAL A 12 -2.80 -46.42 8.48
N LEU A 13 -3.95 -46.76 7.92
CA LEU A 13 -4.16 -46.72 6.47
C LEU A 13 -4.22 -45.24 6.05
N ALA A 14 -3.17 -44.75 5.42
CA ALA A 14 -3.20 -43.44 4.76
C ALA A 14 -4.02 -43.55 3.47
N ALA A 15 -5.24 -43.05 3.48
CA ALA A 15 -6.00 -42.85 2.27
C ALA A 15 -5.38 -41.69 1.48
N LEU A 16 -4.68 -42.02 0.40
CA LEU A 16 -4.26 -41.06 -0.62
C LEU A 16 -5.50 -40.56 -1.36
N THR A 17 -6.08 -39.46 -0.91
CA THR A 17 -6.99 -38.67 -1.73
C THR A 17 -6.14 -37.92 -2.76
N THR A 18 -6.06 -38.45 -3.96
CA THR A 18 -5.62 -37.69 -5.14
C THR A 18 -6.66 -36.62 -5.43
N GLY A 19 -6.55 -35.50 -4.73
CA GLY A 19 -7.21 -34.28 -5.16
C GLY A 19 -6.57 -33.85 -6.46
N ALA A 20 -7.32 -33.87 -7.54
CA ALA A 20 -6.94 -33.21 -8.79
C ALA A 20 -6.87 -31.71 -8.51
N THR A 21 -5.70 -31.23 -8.08
CA THR A 21 -5.36 -29.81 -8.16
C THR A 21 -5.20 -29.51 -9.64
N GLY A 22 -6.23 -28.87 -10.22
CA GLY A 22 -6.09 -28.25 -11.51
C GLY A 22 -4.83 -27.40 -11.44
N LEU A 23 -3.86 -27.67 -12.32
CA LEU A 23 -2.71 -26.83 -12.56
C LEU A 23 -3.23 -25.47 -13.02
N ALA A 24 -3.47 -24.55 -12.10
CA ALA A 24 -3.50 -23.14 -12.42
C ALA A 24 -2.12 -22.86 -13.00
N GLY A 25 -2.02 -22.50 -14.28
CA GLY A 25 -0.75 -22.22 -14.92
C GLY A 25 0.02 -21.17 -14.12
N ALA A 26 1.33 -21.33 -13.98
CA ALA A 26 2.18 -20.38 -13.29
C ALA A 26 1.97 -18.97 -13.88
N THR A 27 1.80 -17.96 -13.02
CA THR A 27 1.63 -16.57 -13.46
C THR A 27 2.83 -16.11 -14.28
N GLU A 28 2.60 -15.54 -15.45
CA GLU A 28 3.62 -14.97 -16.31
C GLU A 28 3.57 -13.45 -16.26
N LEU A 29 4.75 -12.80 -16.39
CA LEU A 29 4.87 -11.33 -16.41
C LEU A 29 4.65 -10.79 -17.84
N LYS A 30 3.44 -10.96 -18.39
CA LYS A 30 3.10 -10.60 -19.77
C LYS A 30 2.99 -9.10 -20.01
N HIS A 31 2.57 -8.35 -18.97
CA HIS A 31 2.43 -6.90 -19.01
C HIS A 31 3.68 -6.19 -18.45
N TRP A 32 4.84 -6.80 -18.65
CA TRP A 32 6.14 -6.22 -18.34
C TRP A 32 7.02 -6.17 -19.57
N PRO A 33 7.85 -5.12 -19.73
CA PRO A 33 8.88 -5.13 -20.76
C PRO A 33 9.73 -6.42 -20.67
N PRO A 34 10.08 -7.07 -21.77
CA PRO A 34 10.74 -8.39 -21.74
C PRO A 34 12.01 -8.43 -20.89
N GLU A 35 12.83 -7.38 -20.94
CA GLU A 35 14.06 -7.28 -20.15
C GLU A 35 13.74 -7.16 -18.65
N ALA A 36 12.75 -6.36 -18.28
CA ALA A 36 12.30 -6.22 -16.90
C ALA A 36 11.72 -7.54 -16.37
N ALA A 37 10.87 -8.19 -17.17
CA ALA A 37 10.30 -9.50 -16.85
C ALA A 37 11.41 -10.55 -16.63
N ALA A 38 12.43 -10.59 -17.46
CA ALA A 38 13.55 -11.52 -17.33
C ALA A 38 14.31 -11.31 -16.00
N LYS A 39 14.62 -10.07 -15.64
CA LYS A 39 15.29 -9.72 -14.37
C LYS A 39 14.44 -10.12 -13.15
N LEU A 40 13.15 -9.80 -13.18
CA LEU A 40 12.22 -10.16 -12.11
C LEU A 40 12.04 -11.67 -11.98
N ASN A 41 11.92 -12.39 -13.09
CA ASN A 41 11.82 -13.84 -13.10
C ASN A 41 13.07 -14.50 -12.49
N ALA A 42 14.27 -14.02 -12.84
CA ALA A 42 15.53 -14.52 -12.27
C ALA A 42 15.60 -14.26 -10.76
N LEU A 43 15.22 -13.06 -10.31
CA LEU A 43 15.14 -12.73 -8.87
C LEU A 43 14.18 -13.65 -8.12
N ILE A 44 12.97 -13.83 -8.66
CA ILE A 44 11.94 -14.67 -8.04
C ILE A 44 12.42 -16.12 -7.94
N ALA A 45 12.94 -16.68 -9.05
CA ALA A 45 13.45 -18.05 -9.07
C ALA A 45 14.59 -18.27 -8.06
N SER A 46 15.51 -17.32 -7.93
CA SER A 46 16.63 -17.43 -6.99
C SER A 46 16.22 -17.33 -5.52
N ASN A 47 15.04 -16.79 -5.22
CA ASN A 47 14.54 -16.56 -3.86
C ASN A 47 13.29 -17.40 -3.51
N ALA A 48 12.82 -18.25 -4.42
CA ALA A 48 11.61 -19.03 -4.24
C ALA A 48 11.69 -19.93 -2.99
N ASN A 49 10.65 -19.88 -2.17
CA ASN A 49 10.50 -20.69 -0.94
C ASN A 49 11.65 -20.56 0.07
N LYS A 50 12.37 -19.43 0.08
CA LYS A 50 13.46 -19.13 1.01
C LYS A 50 13.06 -18.17 2.14
N GLY A 51 11.76 -17.96 2.35
CA GLY A 51 11.23 -17.01 3.33
C GLY A 51 11.55 -15.56 2.97
N ALA A 52 11.73 -15.26 1.68
CA ALA A 52 11.94 -13.90 1.18
C ALA A 52 10.63 -13.10 1.18
N TYR A 53 10.74 -11.79 1.13
CA TYR A 53 9.59 -10.91 0.99
C TYR A 53 9.89 -9.70 0.09
N ALA A 54 8.82 -9.10 -0.42
CA ALA A 54 8.84 -7.88 -1.22
C ALA A 54 7.95 -6.82 -0.57
N VAL A 55 8.26 -5.55 -0.79
CA VAL A 55 7.50 -4.41 -0.28
C VAL A 55 7.22 -3.44 -1.39
N PHE A 56 5.94 -3.08 -1.57
CA PHE A 56 5.51 -2.13 -2.58
C PHE A 56 4.71 -0.99 -1.96
N ASP A 57 4.96 0.22 -2.45
CA ASP A 57 4.01 1.31 -2.34
C ASP A 57 2.74 1.02 -3.16
N MET A 58 1.63 1.70 -2.86
CA MET A 58 0.37 1.41 -3.53
C MET A 58 -0.01 2.44 -4.58
N ASP A 59 -0.33 3.67 -4.17
CA ASP A 59 -0.82 4.71 -5.05
C ASP A 59 0.22 5.10 -6.11
N ASN A 60 -0.15 5.04 -7.38
CA ASN A 60 0.71 5.26 -8.55
C ASN A 60 1.92 4.30 -8.69
N THR A 61 2.05 3.32 -7.82
CA THR A 61 3.07 2.25 -7.89
C THR A 61 2.43 0.92 -8.26
N SER A 62 1.48 0.45 -7.46
CA SER A 62 0.81 -0.85 -7.67
C SER A 62 -0.47 -0.74 -8.47
N TYR A 63 -1.12 0.40 -8.46
CA TYR A 63 -2.13 0.84 -9.43
C TYR A 63 -1.86 2.30 -9.84
N ARG A 64 -2.48 2.75 -10.92
CA ARG A 64 -2.38 4.14 -11.37
C ARG A 64 -3.35 5.01 -10.58
N TYR A 65 -2.96 6.26 -10.31
CA TYR A 65 -3.68 7.26 -9.54
C TYR A 65 -3.74 6.95 -8.04
N ASP A 66 -4.48 7.75 -7.31
CA ASP A 66 -4.52 7.75 -5.85
C ASP A 66 -5.93 7.46 -5.34
N LEU A 67 -6.03 6.51 -4.41
CA LEU A 67 -7.30 6.06 -3.87
C LEU A 67 -7.96 7.13 -2.99
N GLU A 68 -7.22 7.67 -2.02
CA GLU A 68 -7.78 8.65 -1.09
C GLU A 68 -8.07 9.99 -1.76
N GLU A 69 -7.13 10.44 -2.60
CA GLU A 69 -7.27 11.69 -3.35
C GLU A 69 -8.47 11.68 -4.29
N SER A 70 -8.87 10.52 -4.80
CA SER A 70 -10.07 10.37 -5.62
C SER A 70 -11.34 10.04 -4.82
N LEU A 71 -11.23 9.29 -3.72
CA LEU A 71 -12.38 8.94 -2.89
C LEU A 71 -12.97 10.16 -2.18
N LEU A 72 -12.13 11.08 -1.71
CA LEU A 72 -12.57 12.29 -1.03
C LEU A 72 -13.55 13.13 -1.88
N PRO A 73 -13.19 13.63 -3.07
CA PRO A 73 -14.13 14.39 -3.89
C PRO A 73 -15.26 13.53 -4.45
N PHE A 74 -15.07 12.23 -4.64
CA PHE A 74 -16.16 11.32 -5.02
C PHE A 74 -17.26 11.29 -3.95
N LEU A 75 -16.88 11.21 -2.68
CA LEU A 75 -17.83 11.20 -1.57
C LEU A 75 -18.43 12.59 -1.29
N GLU A 76 -17.70 13.67 -1.58
CA GLU A 76 -18.27 15.03 -1.58
C GLU A 76 -19.35 15.17 -2.68
N MET A 77 -19.06 14.72 -3.89
CA MET A 77 -20.02 14.74 -5.01
C MET A 77 -21.29 13.94 -4.69
N LYS A 78 -21.17 12.87 -3.92
CA LYS A 78 -22.31 12.06 -3.45
C LYS A 78 -23.03 12.65 -2.22
N GLY A 79 -22.54 13.73 -1.61
CA GLY A 79 -23.08 14.31 -0.39
C GLY A 79 -22.88 13.44 0.86
N VAL A 80 -22.00 12.44 0.79
CA VAL A 80 -21.62 11.57 1.93
C VAL A 80 -20.71 12.32 2.89
N LEU A 81 -19.64 12.93 2.36
CA LEU A 81 -18.76 13.82 3.09
C LEU A 81 -19.17 15.27 2.86
N THR A 82 -19.35 16.00 3.94
CA THR A 82 -19.66 17.43 3.92
C THR A 82 -18.93 18.13 5.05
N ARG A 83 -18.70 19.43 4.92
CA ARG A 83 -18.07 20.25 5.97
C ARG A 83 -18.79 20.20 7.32
N ASP A 84 -20.11 20.03 7.31
CA ASP A 84 -20.94 19.98 8.52
C ASP A 84 -20.78 18.64 9.24
N LYS A 85 -20.48 17.59 8.52
CA LYS A 85 -20.22 16.22 9.07
C LYS A 85 -18.77 16.01 9.46
N LEU A 86 -17.85 16.92 9.09
CA LEU A 86 -16.44 16.80 9.45
C LEU A 86 -16.28 16.84 10.97
N ASP A 87 -15.54 15.87 11.50
CA ASP A 87 -15.21 15.85 12.94
C ASP A 87 -14.57 17.20 13.35
N PRO A 88 -15.02 17.83 14.43
CA PRO A 88 -14.47 19.11 14.86
C PRO A 88 -12.96 19.13 15.06
N SER A 89 -12.37 18.01 15.48
CA SER A 89 -10.91 17.88 15.66
C SER A 89 -10.12 17.98 14.37
N LEU A 90 -10.78 17.79 13.22
CA LEU A 90 -10.16 17.85 11.88
C LEU A 90 -10.27 19.25 11.23
N LYS A 91 -10.91 20.20 11.89
CA LYS A 91 -10.98 21.60 11.44
C LYS A 91 -9.72 22.35 11.86
N LEU A 92 -8.58 22.03 11.23
CA LEU A 92 -7.26 22.54 11.59
C LEU A 92 -6.99 23.97 11.15
N LEU A 93 -7.61 24.37 10.05
CA LEU A 93 -7.51 25.70 9.44
C LEU A 93 -8.91 26.28 9.23
N PRO A 94 -9.08 27.60 9.17
CA PRO A 94 -10.32 28.20 8.70
C PRO A 94 -10.58 27.83 7.23
N PHE A 95 -11.84 27.55 6.88
CA PHE A 95 -12.25 27.43 5.47
C PHE A 95 -12.14 28.79 4.76
N LYS A 96 -11.71 28.76 3.51
CA LYS A 96 -11.64 29.95 2.65
C LYS A 96 -12.85 30.00 1.73
N ASP A 97 -13.87 30.74 2.13
CA ASP A 97 -15.07 30.93 1.34
C ASP A 97 -15.03 32.29 0.63
N THR A 98 -15.48 32.32 -0.62
CA THR A 98 -15.82 33.55 -1.36
C THR A 98 -17.28 33.50 -1.79
N PRO A 99 -17.87 34.62 -2.29
CA PRO A 99 -19.22 34.58 -2.83
C PRO A 99 -19.40 33.54 -3.95
N GLU A 100 -18.34 33.30 -4.74
CA GLU A 100 -18.35 32.44 -5.92
C GLU A 100 -17.89 31.00 -5.63
N PHE A 101 -17.20 30.76 -4.48
CA PHE A 101 -16.65 29.49 -4.16
C PHE A 101 -16.72 29.16 -2.66
N LYS A 102 -17.54 28.16 -2.31
CA LYS A 102 -17.52 27.54 -1.02
C LYS A 102 -16.45 26.43 -1.02
N GLU A 103 -15.43 26.58 -0.18
CA GLU A 103 -14.29 25.67 -0.18
C GLU A 103 -14.72 24.22 0.12
N SER A 104 -14.35 23.28 -0.76
CA SER A 104 -14.57 21.85 -0.58
C SER A 104 -13.58 21.24 0.43
N LEU A 105 -13.87 20.04 0.92
CA LEU A 105 -12.92 19.26 1.73
C LEU A 105 -11.69 18.88 0.90
N ASN A 106 -11.85 18.61 -0.39
CA ASN A 106 -10.74 18.35 -1.29
C ASN A 106 -9.81 19.57 -1.42
N SER A 107 -10.36 20.77 -1.62
CA SER A 107 -9.57 22.02 -1.64
C SER A 107 -8.86 22.26 -0.30
N TYR A 108 -9.56 22.01 0.80
CA TYR A 108 -9.03 22.14 2.15
C TYR A 108 -7.85 21.20 2.39
N TYR A 109 -7.96 19.95 1.93
CA TYR A 109 -6.87 18.97 1.94
C TYR A 109 -5.64 19.47 1.17
N TYR A 110 -5.82 19.95 -0.06
CA TYR A 110 -4.70 20.47 -0.86
C TYR A 110 -4.03 21.67 -0.21
N ARG A 111 -4.80 22.58 0.40
CA ARG A 111 -4.23 23.70 1.15
C ARG A 111 -3.42 23.27 2.38
N MET A 112 -3.84 22.21 3.06
CA MET A 112 -3.03 21.66 4.15
C MET A 112 -1.73 21.06 3.65
N CYS A 113 -1.72 20.42 2.47
CA CYS A 113 -0.50 19.90 1.86
C CYS A 113 0.46 21.02 1.41
N GLU A 114 -0.04 22.21 1.07
CA GLU A 114 0.81 23.38 0.85
C GLU A 114 1.54 23.83 2.16
N VAL A 115 0.96 23.51 3.32
CA VAL A 115 1.56 23.82 4.62
C VAL A 115 2.60 22.76 5.01
N ASP A 116 2.18 21.49 5.08
CA ASP A 116 3.07 20.37 5.47
C ASP A 116 2.42 19.01 5.18
N ASP A 117 3.16 18.12 4.55
CA ASP A 117 2.74 16.73 4.30
C ASP A 117 2.50 15.95 5.59
N LEU A 118 3.22 16.28 6.67
CA LEU A 118 3.00 15.67 7.99
C LEU A 118 1.60 15.97 8.56
N VAL A 119 0.96 17.03 8.08
CA VAL A 119 -0.40 17.40 8.47
C VAL A 119 -1.42 16.80 7.52
N CYS A 120 -1.22 16.93 6.20
CA CYS A 120 -2.25 16.56 5.23
C CYS A 120 -2.37 15.05 5.01
N TYR A 121 -1.26 14.30 5.01
CA TYR A 121 -1.33 12.85 4.77
C TYR A 121 -2.13 12.11 5.86
N PRO A 122 -1.91 12.33 7.17
CA PRO A 122 -2.81 11.73 8.15
C PRO A 122 -4.23 12.28 8.07
N TRP A 123 -4.41 13.58 7.75
CA TRP A 123 -5.74 14.18 7.68
C TRP A 123 -6.63 13.53 6.62
N VAL A 124 -6.10 13.25 5.42
CA VAL A 124 -6.91 12.62 4.36
C VAL A 124 -7.34 11.20 4.71
N ALA A 125 -6.59 10.49 5.54
CA ALA A 125 -7.04 9.22 6.11
C ALA A 125 -8.14 9.44 7.17
N GLN A 126 -8.03 10.49 8.00
CA GLN A 126 -8.95 10.81 9.09
C GLN A 126 -10.30 11.35 8.60
N VAL A 127 -10.36 12.00 7.43
CA VAL A 127 -11.58 12.65 6.93
C VAL A 127 -12.75 11.67 6.74
N PHE A 128 -12.46 10.39 6.55
CA PHE A 128 -13.47 9.33 6.42
C PHE A 128 -14.01 8.82 7.77
N SER A 129 -13.59 9.40 8.89
CA SER A 129 -14.07 9.02 10.22
C SER A 129 -15.59 9.20 10.36
N GLY A 130 -16.19 8.35 11.20
CA GLY A 130 -17.63 8.27 11.36
C GLY A 130 -18.32 7.25 10.44
N LEU A 131 -17.66 6.78 9.40
CA LEU A 131 -18.16 5.69 8.54
C LEU A 131 -17.65 4.34 9.05
N THR A 132 -18.47 3.31 8.89
CA THR A 132 -18.04 1.93 9.12
C THR A 132 -17.12 1.46 7.99
N LEU A 133 -16.27 0.48 8.27
CA LEU A 133 -15.44 -0.11 7.22
C LEU A 133 -16.28 -0.77 6.13
N LYS A 134 -17.48 -1.25 6.44
CA LYS A 134 -18.44 -1.79 5.47
C LYS A 134 -18.95 -0.73 4.51
N GLU A 135 -19.33 0.45 5.01
CA GLU A 135 -19.74 1.57 4.18
C GLU A 135 -18.59 2.04 3.28
N LEU A 136 -17.39 2.19 3.87
CA LEU A 136 -16.18 2.57 3.14
C LEU A 136 -15.84 1.56 2.04
N LYS A 137 -15.94 0.24 2.32
CA LYS A 137 -15.74 -0.80 1.30
C LYS A 137 -16.72 -0.65 0.14
N GLY A 138 -17.99 -0.38 0.44
CA GLY A 138 -19.00 -0.10 -0.60
C GLY A 138 -18.61 1.09 -1.47
N TYR A 139 -18.18 2.19 -0.87
CA TYR A 139 -17.76 3.38 -1.60
C TYR A 139 -16.46 3.20 -2.40
N VAL A 140 -15.50 2.45 -1.87
CA VAL A 140 -14.30 2.07 -2.62
C VAL A 140 -14.67 1.26 -3.85
N ASP A 141 -15.56 0.28 -3.71
CA ASP A 141 -16.02 -0.52 -4.85
C ASP A 141 -16.77 0.31 -5.89
N GLU A 142 -17.60 1.25 -5.45
CA GLU A 142 -18.29 2.19 -6.34
C GLU A 142 -17.28 3.10 -7.08
N LEU A 143 -16.28 3.64 -6.39
CA LEU A 143 -15.23 4.46 -6.98
C LEU A 143 -14.44 3.70 -8.03
N MET A 144 -13.99 2.47 -7.69
CA MET A 144 -13.25 1.62 -8.62
C MET A 144 -14.06 1.30 -9.88
N ALA A 145 -15.37 1.14 -9.75
CA ALA A 145 -16.29 0.90 -10.87
C ALA A 145 -16.66 2.18 -11.65
N TYR A 146 -16.53 3.34 -11.05
CA TYR A 146 -16.94 4.62 -11.65
C TYR A 146 -16.16 4.95 -12.91
N ASN A 147 -14.85 4.74 -12.89
CA ASN A 147 -13.93 4.82 -14.04
C ASN A 147 -14.08 6.10 -14.91
N LYS A 148 -14.44 7.23 -14.32
CA LYS A 148 -14.57 8.53 -14.97
C LYS A 148 -13.80 9.59 -14.18
N PRO A 149 -13.27 10.64 -14.84
CA PRO A 149 -12.71 11.78 -14.12
C PRO A 149 -13.75 12.42 -13.19
N ILE A 150 -13.33 12.73 -11.98
CA ILE A 150 -14.14 13.42 -10.97
C ILE A 150 -13.77 14.88 -11.02
N PRO A 151 -14.72 15.80 -11.33
CA PRO A 151 -14.42 17.22 -11.35
C PRO A 151 -14.15 17.76 -9.94
N ILE A 152 -13.14 18.60 -9.82
CA ILE A 152 -12.77 19.28 -8.58
C ILE A 152 -12.58 20.77 -8.82
N LYS A 153 -12.83 21.55 -7.77
CA LYS A 153 -12.55 22.98 -7.72
C LYS A 153 -11.82 23.27 -6.43
N TYR A 154 -10.66 23.89 -6.52
CA TYR A 154 -9.75 24.00 -5.38
C TYR A 154 -8.84 25.22 -5.44
N TYR A 155 -8.27 25.62 -4.31
CA TYR A 155 -7.21 26.61 -4.24
C TYR A 155 -5.88 26.02 -4.66
N SER A 156 -5.19 26.72 -5.56
CA SER A 156 -3.80 26.48 -5.93
C SER A 156 -3.08 27.83 -5.95
N GLU A 157 -2.02 27.98 -5.17
CA GLU A 157 -1.27 29.22 -5.04
C GLU A 157 -2.16 30.44 -4.77
N GLY A 158 -3.19 30.25 -3.94
CA GLY A 158 -4.13 31.29 -3.54
C GLY A 158 -5.22 31.64 -4.56
N LYS A 159 -5.28 30.96 -5.70
CA LYS A 159 -6.31 31.13 -6.74
C LYS A 159 -7.21 29.90 -6.81
N VAL A 160 -8.50 30.13 -7.09
CA VAL A 160 -9.43 29.03 -7.35
C VAL A 160 -9.24 28.53 -8.77
N VAL A 161 -8.97 27.23 -8.91
CA VAL A 161 -8.80 26.55 -10.19
C VAL A 161 -9.74 25.35 -10.30
N GLU A 162 -10.05 24.98 -11.53
CA GLU A 162 -10.83 23.78 -11.84
C GLU A 162 -9.91 22.68 -12.37
N GLY A 163 -10.22 21.44 -12.06
CA GLY A 163 -9.45 20.29 -12.48
C GLY A 163 -10.26 19.00 -12.36
N THR A 164 -9.57 17.89 -12.50
CA THR A 164 -10.16 16.56 -12.31
C THR A 164 -9.18 15.66 -11.58
N VAL A 165 -9.71 14.70 -10.81
CA VAL A 165 -8.98 13.56 -10.30
C VAL A 165 -9.54 12.28 -10.91
N ASN A 166 -8.70 11.26 -11.05
CA ASN A 166 -9.12 10.01 -11.65
C ASN A 166 -9.18 8.91 -10.57
N PRO A 167 -10.20 8.04 -10.58
CA PRO A 167 -10.22 6.82 -9.79
C PRO A 167 -9.01 5.94 -10.11
N PRO A 168 -8.57 5.09 -9.15
CA PRO A 168 -7.48 4.16 -9.41
C PRO A 168 -7.75 3.25 -10.61
N LYS A 169 -6.69 2.96 -11.37
CA LYS A 169 -6.71 1.99 -12.47
C LYS A 169 -5.69 0.90 -12.21
N ILE A 170 -6.15 -0.33 -12.29
CA ILE A 170 -5.31 -1.49 -12.06
C ILE A 170 -4.15 -1.53 -13.07
N TYR A 171 -2.96 -1.83 -12.58
CA TYR A 171 -1.83 -2.24 -13.40
C TYR A 171 -1.80 -3.76 -13.50
N SER A 172 -2.11 -4.29 -14.68
CA SER A 172 -2.09 -5.74 -14.91
C SER A 172 -0.71 -6.34 -14.63
N GLY A 173 0.36 -5.63 -14.96
CA GLY A 173 1.72 -6.06 -14.65
C GLY A 173 1.98 -6.18 -13.15
N MET A 174 1.43 -5.28 -12.33
CA MET A 174 1.58 -5.38 -10.87
C MET A 174 0.76 -6.51 -10.27
N GLN A 175 -0.45 -6.77 -10.78
CA GLN A 175 -1.20 -7.98 -10.40
C GLN A 175 -0.38 -9.25 -10.70
N GLU A 176 0.19 -9.36 -11.89
CA GLU A 176 1.05 -10.48 -12.28
C GLU A 176 2.25 -10.62 -11.34
N LEU A 177 2.93 -9.52 -11.03
CA LEU A 177 4.10 -9.53 -10.15
C LEU A 177 3.74 -9.99 -8.73
N TYR A 178 2.65 -9.45 -8.15
CA TYR A 178 2.18 -9.86 -6.82
C TYR A 178 1.86 -11.35 -6.77
N ASN A 179 1.10 -11.84 -7.74
CA ASN A 179 0.72 -13.25 -7.78
C ASN A 179 1.93 -14.14 -8.01
N LYS A 180 2.83 -13.79 -8.93
CA LYS A 180 4.03 -14.57 -9.19
C LYS A 180 4.96 -14.65 -7.97
N LEU A 181 5.14 -13.56 -7.23
CA LEU A 181 5.90 -13.56 -5.97
C LEU A 181 5.28 -14.53 -4.96
N GLN A 182 3.97 -14.41 -4.73
CA GLN A 182 3.24 -15.23 -3.76
C GLN A 182 3.22 -16.72 -4.14
N GLU A 183 3.03 -17.05 -5.41
CA GLU A 183 3.11 -18.43 -5.94
C GLU A 183 4.49 -19.07 -5.71
N ASN A 184 5.54 -18.27 -5.62
CA ASN A 184 6.90 -18.70 -5.35
C ASN A 184 7.29 -18.61 -3.85
N GLY A 185 6.32 -18.47 -2.95
CA GLY A 185 6.54 -18.43 -1.50
C GLY A 185 7.28 -17.17 -1.03
N ILE A 186 7.20 -16.08 -1.80
CA ILE A 186 7.73 -14.77 -1.44
C ILE A 186 6.58 -13.93 -0.91
N GLU A 187 6.65 -13.52 0.36
CA GLU A 187 5.61 -12.69 0.98
C GLU A 187 5.57 -11.30 0.33
N VAL A 188 4.37 -10.81 0.05
CA VAL A 188 4.17 -9.46 -0.47
C VAL A 188 3.56 -8.58 0.60
N TYR A 189 4.20 -7.45 0.87
CA TYR A 189 3.74 -6.39 1.76
C TYR A 189 3.46 -5.11 0.97
N VAL A 190 2.46 -4.39 1.42
CA VAL A 190 2.15 -3.03 0.96
C VAL A 190 2.54 -2.04 2.04
N MET A 191 3.27 -0.98 1.65
CA MET A 191 3.73 0.10 2.50
C MET A 191 3.27 1.43 1.90
N THR A 192 2.16 1.96 2.40
CA THR A 192 1.50 3.13 1.80
C THR A 192 1.43 4.33 2.73
N ALA A 193 1.51 5.53 2.17
CA ALA A 193 1.21 6.78 2.88
C ALA A 193 -0.30 7.03 3.03
N ALA A 194 -1.13 6.25 2.36
CA ALA A 194 -2.58 6.29 2.46
C ALA A 194 -3.12 5.48 3.65
N SER A 195 -4.43 5.56 3.88
CA SER A 195 -5.14 4.77 4.90
C SER A 195 -4.91 3.27 4.72
N GLU A 196 -4.42 2.63 5.76
CA GLU A 196 -4.22 1.18 5.80
C GLU A 196 -5.50 0.43 5.45
N GLU A 197 -6.63 0.84 6.02
CA GLU A 197 -7.92 0.17 5.82
C GLU A 197 -8.43 0.31 4.39
N LEU A 198 -8.35 1.50 3.79
CA LEU A 198 -8.81 1.73 2.42
C LEU A 198 -7.98 0.95 1.40
N VAL A 199 -6.67 0.98 1.52
CA VAL A 199 -5.77 0.23 0.62
C VAL A 199 -5.98 -1.28 0.76
N ARG A 200 -6.20 -1.77 1.98
CA ARG A 200 -6.54 -3.18 2.24
C ARG A 200 -7.81 -3.61 1.51
N MET A 201 -8.81 -2.73 1.40
CA MET A 201 -10.07 -3.01 0.70
C MET A 201 -9.89 -3.28 -0.80
N VAL A 202 -8.79 -2.85 -1.39
CA VAL A 202 -8.45 -3.10 -2.80
C VAL A 202 -7.47 -4.27 -2.91
N VAL A 203 -6.30 -4.17 -2.28
CA VAL A 203 -5.19 -5.09 -2.55
C VAL A 203 -5.43 -6.50 -1.97
N ALA A 204 -6.23 -6.62 -0.91
CA ALA A 204 -6.58 -7.89 -0.30
C ALA A 204 -7.91 -8.48 -0.78
N ASP A 205 -8.67 -7.75 -1.60
CA ASP A 205 -9.90 -8.26 -2.18
C ASP A 205 -9.58 -9.02 -3.49
N PRO A 206 -9.91 -10.32 -3.58
CA PRO A 206 -9.69 -11.13 -4.78
C PRO A 206 -10.30 -10.54 -6.05
N LYS A 207 -11.38 -9.74 -5.92
CA LYS A 207 -12.03 -9.01 -7.02
C LYS A 207 -11.04 -8.14 -7.81
N TYR A 208 -10.02 -7.59 -7.16
CA TYR A 208 -9.01 -6.71 -7.77
C TYR A 208 -7.72 -7.44 -8.17
N GLY A 209 -7.62 -8.74 -7.91
CA GLY A 209 -6.60 -9.62 -8.48
C GLY A 209 -5.17 -9.50 -7.95
N TYR A 210 -4.90 -8.71 -6.92
CA TYR A 210 -3.57 -8.65 -6.27
C TYR A 210 -3.35 -9.81 -5.30
N ASN A 211 -4.42 -10.27 -4.66
CA ASN A 211 -4.42 -11.40 -3.72
C ASN A 211 -3.43 -11.25 -2.57
N ALA A 212 -3.09 -10.02 -2.17
CA ALA A 212 -2.23 -9.79 -1.02
C ALA A 212 -2.92 -10.21 0.28
N LYS A 213 -2.17 -10.73 1.22
CA LYS A 213 -2.71 -11.05 2.54
C LYS A 213 -3.16 -9.76 3.24
N PRO A 214 -4.38 -9.69 3.79
CA PRO A 214 -4.86 -8.46 4.44
C PRO A 214 -3.97 -8.02 5.61
N GLN A 215 -3.29 -8.94 6.29
CA GLN A 215 -2.35 -8.65 7.36
C GLN A 215 -1.06 -7.94 6.89
N ASN A 216 -0.74 -8.06 5.60
CA ASN A 216 0.48 -7.53 5.02
C ASN A 216 0.32 -6.10 4.48
N VAL A 217 -0.82 -5.47 4.70
CA VAL A 217 -1.05 -4.07 4.32
C VAL A 217 -0.73 -3.16 5.50
N ILE A 218 0.19 -2.23 5.31
CA ILE A 218 0.67 -1.30 6.33
C ILE A 218 0.54 0.12 5.78
N GLY A 219 -0.18 0.98 6.49
CA GLY A 219 -0.47 2.34 6.08
C GLY A 219 -0.74 3.27 7.25
N VAL A 220 -1.34 4.42 6.97
CA VAL A 220 -1.83 5.31 8.02
C VAL A 220 -2.92 4.60 8.80
N ASN A 221 -2.69 4.44 10.09
CA ASN A 221 -3.48 3.59 10.95
C ASN A 221 -4.30 4.43 11.94
N LEU A 222 -5.61 4.23 11.96
CA LEU A 222 -6.56 4.91 12.83
C LEU A 222 -7.19 3.90 13.80
N LEU A 223 -7.61 4.38 14.95
CA LEU A 223 -8.42 3.58 15.86
C LEU A 223 -9.77 3.26 15.21
N LEU A 224 -10.21 2.03 15.39
CA LEU A 224 -11.52 1.52 15.03
C LEU A 224 -12.36 1.35 16.28
N LYS A 225 -13.63 1.74 16.23
CA LYS A 225 -14.55 1.66 17.35
C LYS A 225 -15.64 0.62 17.08
N ASP A 226 -15.82 -0.28 18.02
CA ASP A 226 -17.03 -1.11 18.09
C ASP A 226 -18.19 -0.26 18.65
N ASN A 227 -19.21 0.00 17.85
CA ASN A 227 -20.34 0.84 18.24
C ASN A 227 -21.24 0.20 19.31
N LYS A 228 -21.16 -1.12 19.51
CA LYS A 228 -21.96 -1.85 20.51
C LYS A 228 -21.31 -1.80 21.89
N THR A 229 -19.99 -1.96 21.95
CA THR A 229 -19.23 -2.04 23.19
C THR A 229 -18.51 -0.74 23.55
N GLY A 230 -18.26 0.13 22.56
CA GLY A 230 -17.41 1.31 22.71
C GLY A 230 -15.91 0.99 22.71
N GLU A 231 -15.53 -0.29 22.57
CA GLU A 231 -14.13 -0.71 22.54
C GLU A 231 -13.38 -0.11 21.35
N LEU A 232 -12.14 0.32 21.59
CA LEU A 232 -11.23 0.82 20.57
C LEU A 232 -10.16 -0.24 20.26
N THR A 233 -9.89 -0.46 18.98
CA THR A 233 -8.87 -1.38 18.48
C THR A 233 -8.24 -0.86 17.20
N THR A 234 -7.29 -1.58 16.63
CA THR A 234 -6.81 -1.39 15.25
C THR A 234 -6.53 -2.74 14.61
N SER A 235 -6.54 -2.79 13.29
CA SER A 235 -6.10 -3.98 12.55
C SER A 235 -4.66 -4.37 12.96
N ARG A 236 -3.75 -3.40 13.14
CA ARG A 236 -2.37 -3.66 13.59
C ARG A 236 -2.31 -4.33 14.95
N LEU A 237 -3.07 -3.87 15.93
CA LEU A 237 -3.13 -4.50 17.26
C LEU A 237 -3.72 -5.92 17.19
N GLN A 238 -4.74 -6.11 16.39
CA GLN A 238 -5.37 -7.43 16.20
C GLN A 238 -4.40 -8.42 15.54
N ILE A 239 -3.70 -7.97 14.49
CA ILE A 239 -2.67 -8.78 13.79
C ILE A 239 -1.58 -9.19 14.77
N LYS A 240 -1.03 -8.23 15.54
CA LYS A 240 0.00 -8.50 16.55
C LYS A 240 -0.46 -9.51 17.60
N LYS A 241 -1.75 -9.52 17.94
CA LYS A 241 -2.35 -10.45 18.90
C LYS A 241 -2.83 -11.76 18.28
N GLY A 242 -2.69 -11.95 16.95
CA GLY A 242 -3.22 -13.10 16.23
C GLY A 242 -4.76 -13.19 16.22
N LYS A 243 -5.44 -12.04 16.36
CA LYS A 243 -6.91 -11.94 16.48
C LYS A 243 -7.55 -11.16 15.33
N TYR A 244 -6.82 -10.91 14.27
CA TYR A 244 -7.32 -10.16 13.13
C TYR A 244 -8.42 -10.97 12.40
N ASP A 245 -9.57 -10.32 12.19
CA ASP A 245 -10.70 -10.85 11.44
C ASP A 245 -11.25 -9.73 10.54
N GLN A 246 -10.96 -9.82 9.25
CA GLN A 246 -11.36 -8.80 8.26
C GLN A 246 -12.88 -8.67 8.16
N ALA A 247 -13.61 -9.79 8.18
CA ALA A 247 -15.07 -9.77 8.06
C ALA A 247 -15.72 -9.10 9.27
N ARG A 248 -15.24 -9.40 10.46
CA ARG A 248 -15.73 -8.79 11.71
C ARG A 248 -15.42 -7.29 11.75
N ASN A 249 -14.26 -6.88 11.23
CA ASN A 249 -13.85 -5.48 11.23
C ASN A 249 -14.74 -4.60 10.34
N LEU A 250 -15.47 -5.17 9.37
CA LEU A 250 -16.39 -4.40 8.53
C LEU A 250 -17.46 -3.65 9.33
N ASP A 251 -17.86 -4.14 10.50
CA ASP A 251 -18.85 -3.49 11.37
C ASP A 251 -18.25 -2.41 12.29
N LEU A 252 -16.93 -2.26 12.32
CA LEU A 252 -16.25 -1.24 13.11
C LEU A 252 -16.29 0.11 12.42
N THR A 253 -16.39 1.19 13.21
CA THR A 253 -16.39 2.57 12.72
C THR A 253 -15.00 3.17 12.79
N LEU A 254 -14.58 3.82 11.71
CA LEU A 254 -13.33 4.58 11.65
C LEU A 254 -13.43 5.82 12.54
N THR A 255 -12.43 6.03 13.39
CA THR A 255 -12.33 7.22 14.24
C THR A 255 -11.28 8.20 13.68
N PRO A 256 -11.28 9.49 14.11
CA PRO A 256 -10.24 10.43 13.71
C PRO A 256 -8.92 10.26 14.49
N TYR A 257 -8.80 9.27 15.35
CA TYR A 257 -7.63 9.09 16.22
C TYR A 257 -6.53 8.29 15.51
N LEU A 258 -5.38 8.94 15.32
CA LEU A 258 -4.20 8.31 14.73
C LEU A 258 -3.53 7.33 15.69
N MET A 259 -3.07 6.23 15.12
CA MET A 259 -2.17 5.30 15.76
C MET A 259 -0.98 5.04 14.81
N ASN A 260 0.20 5.52 15.18
CA ASN A 260 1.40 5.47 14.32
C ASN A 260 1.96 4.05 14.08
N PRO A 261 2.78 3.82 13.05
CA PRO A 261 3.85 4.70 12.57
C PRO A 261 3.51 5.49 11.29
N MET A 262 4.33 6.52 11.04
CA MET A 262 4.39 7.25 9.78
C MET A 262 4.86 6.32 8.65
N THR A 263 4.12 6.25 7.54
CA THR A 263 4.39 5.35 6.42
C THR A 263 4.69 6.11 5.11
N TRP A 264 5.47 7.16 5.24
CA TRP A 264 6.06 7.95 4.15
C TRP A 264 7.46 8.40 4.54
N TYR A 265 8.27 8.84 3.59
CA TYR A 265 9.68 9.24 3.78
C TYR A 265 10.51 8.16 4.47
N GLU A 266 11.36 8.51 5.43
CA GLU A 266 12.13 7.58 6.25
C GLU A 266 11.25 6.57 7.01
N GLY A 267 10.01 6.95 7.29
CA GLY A 267 9.05 6.12 7.99
C GLY A 267 8.73 4.83 7.25
N LYS A 268 8.71 4.81 5.91
CA LYS A 268 8.54 3.56 5.14
C LYS A 268 9.66 2.56 5.44
N MET A 269 10.91 3.02 5.43
CA MET A 269 12.04 2.15 5.78
C MET A 269 12.02 1.74 7.25
N GLY A 270 11.76 2.68 8.15
CA GLY A 270 11.67 2.40 9.58
C GLY A 270 10.57 1.39 9.91
N THR A 271 9.46 1.45 9.19
CA THR A 271 8.33 0.53 9.35
C THR A 271 8.66 -0.87 8.83
N ILE A 272 9.40 -1.00 7.73
CA ILE A 272 9.92 -2.29 7.27
C ILE A 272 10.70 -2.96 8.41
N LEU A 273 11.65 -2.23 9.01
CA LEU A 273 12.49 -2.76 10.09
C LEU A 273 11.70 -3.03 11.38
N GLY A 274 10.76 -2.17 11.73
CA GLY A 274 10.03 -2.26 12.99
C GLY A 274 8.83 -3.21 12.98
N TRP A 275 8.19 -3.42 11.84
CA TRP A 275 6.92 -4.17 11.75
C TRP A 275 6.98 -5.42 10.88
N ILE A 276 7.93 -5.49 9.94
CA ILE A 276 8.07 -6.66 9.07
C ILE A 276 9.21 -7.52 9.57
N ASP A 277 10.46 -7.06 9.45
CA ASP A 277 11.63 -7.80 9.89
C ASP A 277 12.80 -6.84 10.19
N GLN A 278 13.30 -6.86 11.41
CA GLN A 278 14.42 -6.00 11.82
C GLN A 278 15.80 -6.52 11.35
N TRP A 279 15.90 -7.78 10.95
CA TRP A 279 17.15 -8.44 10.63
C TRP A 279 17.31 -8.75 9.15
N LYS A 280 16.21 -8.82 8.43
CA LYS A 280 16.17 -9.24 7.05
C LYS A 280 15.48 -8.20 6.18
N LYS A 281 16.21 -7.70 5.19
CA LYS A 281 15.66 -6.76 4.22
C LYS A 281 14.85 -7.48 3.13
N PRO A 282 13.87 -6.81 2.52
CA PRO A 282 13.16 -7.32 1.35
C PRO A 282 14.11 -7.53 0.16
N ILE A 283 13.80 -8.47 -0.68
CA ILE A 283 14.53 -8.72 -1.93
C ILE A 283 14.04 -7.83 -3.07
N LEU A 284 12.88 -7.21 -2.92
CA LEU A 284 12.26 -6.37 -3.93
C LEU A 284 11.49 -5.25 -3.24
N VAL A 285 11.72 -4.01 -3.68
CA VAL A 285 11.00 -2.82 -3.23
C VAL A 285 10.52 -2.05 -4.45
N GLY A 286 9.26 -1.60 -4.44
CA GLY A 286 8.68 -0.79 -5.50
C GLY A 286 8.19 0.56 -4.99
N GLY A 287 8.35 1.59 -5.82
CA GLY A 287 7.90 2.95 -5.53
C GLY A 287 7.90 3.83 -6.78
N ASP A 288 7.38 5.07 -6.65
CA ASP A 288 7.22 6.02 -7.76
C ASP A 288 7.60 7.47 -7.43
N THR A 289 7.71 7.80 -6.16
CA THR A 289 7.97 9.18 -5.71
C THR A 289 9.27 9.26 -4.92
N PRO A 290 10.25 10.11 -5.35
CA PRO A 290 11.57 10.16 -4.69
C PRO A 290 11.47 10.44 -3.19
N ILE A 291 10.73 11.46 -2.80
CA ILE A 291 10.63 11.86 -1.39
C ILE A 291 9.94 10.79 -0.55
N SER A 292 8.79 10.28 -0.99
CA SER A 292 8.03 9.29 -0.22
C SER A 292 8.70 7.92 -0.18
N ASP A 293 9.30 7.46 -1.29
CA ASP A 293 9.77 6.08 -1.45
C ASP A 293 11.29 5.95 -1.44
N GLY A 294 12.00 7.05 -1.71
CA GLY A 294 13.43 7.02 -1.97
C GLY A 294 14.24 6.38 -0.85
N TYR A 295 13.88 6.60 0.41
CA TYR A 295 14.57 5.99 1.55
C TYR A 295 14.45 4.45 1.57
N MET A 296 13.25 3.91 1.37
CA MET A 296 13.10 2.46 1.32
C MET A 296 13.69 1.83 0.05
N LEU A 297 13.65 2.55 -1.08
CA LEU A 297 14.28 2.10 -2.33
C LEU A 297 15.80 2.06 -2.22
N LEU A 298 16.43 3.09 -1.64
CA LEU A 298 17.90 3.18 -1.53
C LEU A 298 18.45 2.28 -0.42
N ASN A 299 17.79 2.21 0.73
CA ASN A 299 18.34 1.60 1.95
C ASN A 299 17.55 0.38 2.43
N GLY A 300 16.30 0.22 1.99
CA GLY A 300 15.38 -0.80 2.47
C GLY A 300 15.45 -2.13 1.73
N VAL A 301 16.28 -2.28 0.69
CA VAL A 301 16.38 -3.51 -0.12
C VAL A 301 17.77 -4.16 0.01
N ASP A 302 17.82 -5.49 -0.03
CA ASP A 302 19.07 -6.26 0.11
C ASP A 302 19.75 -6.43 -1.25
N VAL A 303 20.33 -5.33 -1.77
CA VAL A 303 21.01 -5.31 -3.08
C VAL A 303 22.27 -6.15 -3.13
N GLU A 304 23.01 -6.24 -2.03
CA GLU A 304 24.23 -7.07 -1.95
C GLU A 304 23.92 -8.54 -2.15
N LYS A 305 22.73 -8.98 -1.77
CA LYS A 305 22.23 -10.34 -2.02
C LYS A 305 21.40 -10.47 -3.30
N GLY A 306 21.54 -9.50 -4.22
CA GLY A 306 20.86 -9.53 -5.50
C GLY A 306 19.46 -8.95 -5.49
N GLY A 307 19.02 -8.32 -4.41
CA GLY A 307 17.74 -7.62 -4.34
C GLY A 307 17.61 -6.50 -5.37
N MET A 308 16.39 -6.18 -5.78
CA MET A 308 16.07 -5.25 -6.86
C MET A 308 15.13 -4.14 -6.41
N ARG A 309 15.07 -3.08 -7.22
CA ARG A 309 14.18 -1.94 -7.05
C ARG A 309 13.32 -1.78 -8.31
N VAL A 310 12.02 -1.66 -8.13
CA VAL A 310 11.08 -1.28 -9.21
C VAL A 310 10.76 0.20 -9.06
N TRP A 311 11.01 0.96 -10.10
CA TRP A 311 10.65 2.37 -10.20
C TRP A 311 9.58 2.55 -11.26
N VAL A 312 8.37 2.96 -10.83
CA VAL A 312 7.27 3.33 -11.73
C VAL A 312 7.44 4.80 -12.12
N ASN A 313 8.03 5.05 -13.27
CA ASN A 313 8.36 6.39 -13.77
C ASN A 313 7.13 7.11 -14.34
N ARG A 314 6.22 7.51 -13.46
CA ARG A 314 4.95 8.15 -13.86
C ARG A 314 5.03 9.64 -14.19
N LYS A 315 6.05 10.32 -13.70
CA LYS A 315 6.25 11.77 -13.94
C LYS A 315 7.68 12.05 -14.37
N ALA A 316 7.83 12.72 -15.51
CA ALA A 316 9.14 13.06 -16.09
C ALA A 316 10.08 13.78 -15.08
N LYS A 317 9.53 14.61 -14.18
CA LYS A 317 10.32 15.35 -13.17
C LYS A 317 10.91 14.47 -12.05
N TYR A 318 10.37 13.27 -11.82
CA TYR A 318 10.79 12.42 -10.70
C TYR A 318 12.02 11.57 -11.02
N MET A 319 12.13 11.11 -12.25
CA MET A 319 13.30 10.31 -12.63
C MET A 319 14.64 11.03 -12.43
N PRO A 320 14.83 12.29 -12.87
CA PRO A 320 16.06 13.03 -12.60
C PRO A 320 16.35 13.22 -11.10
N GLN A 321 15.31 13.44 -10.29
CA GLN A 321 15.47 13.55 -8.82
C GLN A 321 15.94 12.23 -8.23
N MET A 322 15.34 11.12 -8.62
CA MET A 322 15.73 9.79 -8.13
C MET A 322 17.13 9.41 -8.58
N GLN A 323 17.49 9.71 -9.83
CA GLN A 323 18.85 9.50 -10.34
C GLN A 323 19.88 10.28 -9.52
N LYS A 324 19.61 11.55 -9.25
CA LYS A 324 20.49 12.36 -8.39
C LYS A 324 20.67 11.73 -7.00
N TRP A 325 19.60 11.23 -6.39
CA TRP A 325 19.65 10.60 -5.08
C TRP A 325 20.50 9.32 -5.08
N TRP A 326 20.34 8.45 -6.08
CA TRP A 326 21.16 7.24 -6.11
C TRP A 326 22.63 7.52 -6.43
N GLU A 327 22.93 8.52 -7.27
CA GLU A 327 24.31 8.94 -7.53
C GLU A 327 24.99 9.53 -6.29
N GLU A 328 24.31 10.39 -5.57
CA GLU A 328 24.79 10.96 -4.30
C GLU A 328 24.98 9.88 -3.23
N SER A 329 24.05 8.93 -3.16
CA SER A 329 24.15 7.81 -2.23
C SER A 329 25.29 6.87 -2.60
N ALA A 330 25.52 6.59 -3.88
CA ALA A 330 26.66 5.80 -4.35
C ALA A 330 28.00 6.46 -4.00
N LYS A 331 28.13 7.76 -4.22
CA LYS A 331 29.33 8.53 -3.81
C LYS A 331 29.56 8.49 -2.30
N ARG A 332 28.48 8.60 -1.51
CA ARG A 332 28.56 8.49 -0.05
C ARG A 332 29.00 7.11 0.41
N GLN A 333 28.42 6.04 -0.18
CA GLN A 333 28.83 4.67 0.09
C GLN A 333 30.32 4.46 -0.21
N GLN A 334 30.79 4.95 -1.36
CA GLN A 334 32.20 4.88 -1.73
C GLN A 334 33.10 5.63 -0.73
N ALA A 335 32.72 6.84 -0.34
CA ALA A 335 33.48 7.65 0.62
C ALA A 335 33.58 7.01 2.01
N LEU A 336 32.56 6.23 2.40
CA LEU A 336 32.52 5.49 3.66
C LEU A 336 33.15 4.10 3.59
N GLY A 337 33.72 3.71 2.45
CA GLY A 337 34.29 2.36 2.23
C GLY A 337 33.24 1.25 2.24
N GLN A 338 31.97 1.58 1.97
CA GLN A 338 30.87 0.61 1.87
C GLN A 338 30.74 0.08 0.44
N ALA A 339 30.09 -1.08 0.29
CA ALA A 339 29.71 -1.57 -1.03
C ALA A 339 28.79 -0.56 -1.74
N VAL A 340 29.16 -0.19 -2.98
CA VAL A 340 28.33 0.70 -3.79
C VAL A 340 27.17 -0.06 -4.37
N THR A 341 25.98 0.21 -3.89
CA THR A 341 24.74 -0.47 -4.25
C THR A 341 23.64 0.47 -4.76
N ALA A 342 23.70 1.74 -4.42
CA ALA A 342 22.63 2.70 -4.65
C ALA A 342 22.22 2.86 -6.13
N ASP A 343 23.17 2.72 -7.05
CA ASP A 343 22.99 2.85 -8.49
C ASP A 343 22.70 1.52 -9.22
N LYS A 344 22.56 0.40 -8.47
CA LYS A 344 22.44 -0.95 -9.03
C LYS A 344 21.04 -1.54 -8.90
N ASN A 345 20.76 -2.52 -9.76
CA ASN A 345 19.55 -3.37 -9.68
C ASN A 345 18.22 -2.59 -9.76
N TRP A 346 18.18 -1.57 -10.58
CA TRP A 346 16.96 -0.83 -10.87
C TRP A 346 16.22 -1.43 -12.06
N VAL A 347 14.91 -1.62 -11.90
CA VAL A 347 13.95 -1.94 -12.96
C VAL A 347 13.07 -0.71 -13.09
N VAL A 348 13.22 0.02 -14.19
CA VAL A 348 12.46 1.24 -14.46
C VAL A 348 11.40 0.92 -15.51
N VAL A 349 10.16 1.22 -15.19
CA VAL A 349 9.02 1.03 -16.08
C VAL A 349 8.13 2.27 -16.08
N LYS A 350 7.41 2.48 -17.16
CA LYS A 350 6.36 3.50 -17.25
C LYS A 350 5.00 2.90 -16.94
N PRO A 351 4.03 3.70 -16.47
CA PRO A 351 2.66 3.24 -16.21
C PRO A 351 2.03 2.47 -17.37
N GLU A 352 2.21 2.96 -18.59
CA GLU A 352 1.67 2.37 -19.82
C GLU A 352 2.32 1.04 -20.22
N GLU A 353 3.49 0.72 -19.67
CA GLU A 353 4.19 -0.54 -19.92
C GLU A 353 3.74 -1.69 -19.04
N ILE A 354 2.98 -1.38 -17.99
CA ILE A 354 2.49 -2.35 -16.98
C ILE A 354 0.98 -2.28 -16.76
N GLN A 355 0.26 -1.59 -17.63
CA GLN A 355 -1.20 -1.50 -17.65
C GLN A 355 -1.88 -2.75 -18.21
#